data_c469b8baee5a612e667494aa195ef2f3
#
_entry.id   c469b8baee5a612e667494aa195ef2f3
#
_cell.length_a   1.000
_cell.length_b   1.000
_cell.length_c   1.000
_cell.angle_alpha   90.00
_cell.angle_beta   90.00
_cell.angle_gamma   90.00
#
_symmetry.space_group_name_H-M   'P 1'
#
loop_
_entity.id
_entity.type
_entity.pdbx_description
1 polymer ?
#
loop_
_entity_poly.entity_id
_entity_poly.type
_entity_poly.pdbx_seq_one_letter_code
_entity_poly.pdbx_strand_id
1 'polypeptide(L)'
;MTVSTQPPSTHPAANDAEVRVREGAPADAEAGGVMLYQAFAAIATRHNFPIEAPSPEFATWKVAQMLSHPGYWSAVAERGGEIVGSATADLRSPIAGIGPVAVAPAEQDRGVGRLLMEAALERIRATGAPGVRLVQTAYHYRSLALYANLGFEVRETLSVLQGPPIGRAVPGRQTRLAAPADLAACDAVCRRVHGHDRSGEVRDAIGARTAMVAEHDGRITGYATGFGYIDHAVGETDDDLKALLGTAEGFIGLGFLLPSRNTALLGWCLQHGLKIVQQSTLMTIGLYNEPAGAWLPSILY
;
A
#
# COMPACT_ATOMS: atom_id res chain seq x y z
N MET A 1 37.30 56.58 11.87
CA MET A 1 37.06 55.19 11.45
C MET A 1 36.12 54.55 12.47
N THR A 2 34.82 54.53 12.16
CA THR A 2 33.79 53.98 13.04
C THR A 2 33.53 52.55 12.61
N VAL A 3 33.87 51.57 13.44
CA VAL A 3 33.60 50.17 13.21
C VAL A 3 32.15 49.88 13.63
N SER A 4 31.30 49.61 12.63
CA SER A 4 29.91 49.17 12.85
C SER A 4 29.93 47.69 13.26
N THR A 5 29.59 47.40 14.50
CA THR A 5 29.34 46.05 14.99
C THR A 5 27.88 45.67 14.70
N GLN A 6 27.69 44.80 13.69
CA GLN A 6 26.41 44.15 13.42
C GLN A 6 26.11 43.16 14.54
N PRO A 7 24.88 43.12 15.12
CA PRO A 7 24.54 42.11 16.12
C PRO A 7 24.46 40.72 15.49
N PRO A 8 24.77 39.65 16.24
CA PRO A 8 24.70 38.30 15.73
C PRO A 8 23.26 37.95 15.37
N SER A 9 23.05 37.39 14.18
CA SER A 9 21.78 36.84 13.73
C SER A 9 21.40 35.66 14.62
N THR A 10 20.39 35.83 15.45
CA THR A 10 19.75 34.70 16.17
C THR A 10 18.99 33.88 15.16
N HIS A 11 19.63 32.83 14.63
CA HIS A 11 18.87 31.72 14.06
C HIS A 11 18.06 31.09 15.20
N PRO A 12 16.76 30.78 15.00
CA PRO A 12 16.02 30.01 16.00
C PRO A 12 16.74 28.68 16.18
N ALA A 13 17.02 28.32 17.41
CA ALA A 13 17.62 27.03 17.78
C ALA A 13 16.81 25.93 17.12
N ALA A 14 17.46 25.09 16.32
CA ALA A 14 16.86 23.86 15.82
C ALA A 14 16.34 23.10 17.02
N ASN A 15 15.09 22.64 16.93
CA ASN A 15 14.41 21.93 18.00
C ASN A 15 15.19 20.64 18.30
N ASP A 16 16.09 20.65 19.30
CA ASP A 16 16.94 19.53 19.71
C ASP A 16 16.17 18.45 20.49
N ALA A 17 14.83 18.52 20.52
CA ALA A 17 14.00 17.53 21.17
C ALA A 17 14.20 16.15 20.52
N GLU A 18 14.46 15.14 21.35
CA GLU A 18 14.59 13.76 20.90
C GLU A 18 13.30 13.25 20.23
N VAL A 19 13.42 12.44 19.16
CA VAL A 19 12.28 11.79 18.53
C VAL A 19 11.82 10.64 19.41
N ARG A 20 10.53 10.65 19.74
CA ARG A 20 9.87 9.55 20.47
C ARG A 20 8.89 8.83 19.54
N VAL A 21 9.01 7.51 19.45
CA VAL A 21 8.02 6.67 18.77
C VAL A 21 7.03 6.10 19.79
N ARG A 22 5.74 6.20 19.49
CA ARG A 22 4.65 5.61 20.28
C ARG A 22 3.60 4.99 19.38
N GLU A 23 2.70 4.20 19.95
CA GLU A 23 1.50 3.72 19.25
C GLU A 23 0.60 4.90 18.89
N GLY A 24 0.05 4.85 17.68
CA GLY A 24 -0.87 5.84 17.15
C GLY A 24 -2.26 5.67 17.76
N ALA A 25 -2.94 6.78 18.00
CA ALA A 25 -4.29 6.83 18.55
C ALA A 25 -5.25 7.53 17.54
N PRO A 26 -6.58 7.32 17.61
CA PRO A 26 -7.53 8.01 16.75
C PRO A 26 -7.40 9.55 16.74
N ALA A 27 -6.95 10.14 17.85
CA ALA A 27 -6.70 11.58 17.95
C ALA A 27 -5.54 12.07 17.05
N ASP A 28 -4.68 11.18 16.60
CA ASP A 28 -3.54 11.51 15.71
C ASP A 28 -3.96 11.65 14.24
N ALA A 29 -5.21 11.33 13.89
CA ALA A 29 -5.66 11.21 12.51
C ALA A 29 -5.46 12.49 11.69
N GLU A 30 -5.80 13.64 12.25
CA GLU A 30 -5.70 14.92 11.55
C GLU A 30 -4.24 15.31 11.29
N ALA A 31 -3.44 15.38 12.35
CA ALA A 31 -2.02 15.74 12.23
C ALA A 31 -1.24 14.71 11.40
N GLY A 32 -1.49 13.41 11.63
CA GLY A 32 -0.87 12.31 10.89
C GLY A 32 -1.26 12.31 9.41
N GLY A 33 -2.51 12.57 9.09
CA GLY A 33 -3.00 12.63 7.70
C GLY A 33 -2.42 13.80 6.91
N VAL A 34 -2.38 14.98 7.49
CA VAL A 34 -1.75 16.17 6.89
C VAL A 34 -0.27 15.92 6.66
N MET A 35 0.45 15.42 7.67
CA MET A 35 1.88 15.09 7.55
C MET A 35 2.13 14.04 6.47
N LEU A 36 1.33 12.99 6.41
CA LEU A 36 1.42 11.93 5.39
C LEU A 36 1.23 12.50 3.99
N TYR A 37 0.19 13.32 3.77
CA TYR A 37 -0.04 13.97 2.49
C TYR A 37 1.17 14.83 2.07
N GLN A 38 1.68 15.66 2.97
CA GLN A 38 2.83 16.53 2.68
C GLN A 38 4.08 15.72 2.31
N ALA A 39 4.34 14.61 3.02
CA ALA A 39 5.48 13.75 2.76
C ALA A 39 5.41 13.12 1.36
N PHE A 40 4.26 12.55 0.99
CA PHE A 40 4.06 11.90 -0.32
C PHE A 40 3.98 12.93 -1.45
N ALA A 41 3.32 14.07 -1.24
CA ALA A 41 3.26 15.15 -2.23
C ALA A 41 4.66 15.72 -2.52
N ALA A 42 5.48 15.93 -1.50
CA ALA A 42 6.84 16.45 -1.67
C ALA A 42 7.72 15.52 -2.53
N ILE A 43 7.69 14.21 -2.28
CA ILE A 43 8.50 13.25 -3.05
C ILE A 43 7.97 13.07 -4.48
N ALA A 44 6.65 12.98 -4.66
CA ALA A 44 6.03 12.88 -5.98
C ALA A 44 6.36 14.10 -6.85
N THR A 45 6.16 15.31 -6.31
CA THR A 45 6.47 16.56 -6.99
C THR A 45 7.96 16.66 -7.35
N ARG A 46 8.85 16.29 -6.42
CA ARG A 46 10.30 16.31 -6.66
C ARG A 46 10.73 15.44 -7.84
N HIS A 47 10.04 14.35 -8.07
CA HIS A 47 10.34 13.39 -9.13
C HIS A 47 9.41 13.49 -10.34
N ASN A 48 8.52 14.50 -10.36
CA ASN A 48 7.54 14.72 -11.43
C ASN A 48 6.59 13.54 -11.67
N PHE A 49 6.14 12.92 -10.56
CA PHE A 49 5.12 11.87 -10.57
C PHE A 49 3.79 12.37 -10.00
N PRO A 50 2.67 11.70 -10.32
CA PRO A 50 1.38 12.01 -9.72
C PRO A 50 1.39 11.85 -8.19
N ILE A 51 0.67 12.72 -7.49
CA ILE A 51 0.47 12.60 -6.04
C ILE A 51 -0.52 11.46 -5.78
N GLU A 52 -0.17 10.53 -4.90
CA GLU A 52 -0.97 9.32 -4.63
C GLU A 52 -2.30 9.62 -3.95
N ALA A 53 -2.33 10.56 -2.99
CA ALA A 53 -3.55 11.00 -2.34
C ALA A 53 -4.11 12.24 -3.04
N PRO A 54 -5.42 12.29 -3.38
CA PRO A 54 -6.00 13.41 -4.12
C PRO A 54 -6.04 14.71 -3.30
N SER A 55 -6.10 14.62 -1.97
CA SER A 55 -6.11 15.78 -1.07
C SER A 55 -5.66 15.43 0.36
N PRO A 56 -5.33 16.45 1.20
CA PRO A 56 -5.06 16.26 2.63
C PRO A 56 -6.23 15.61 3.37
N GLU A 57 -7.46 15.98 3.03
CA GLU A 57 -8.68 15.45 3.66
C GLU A 57 -8.84 13.95 3.38
N PHE A 58 -8.54 13.52 2.16
CA PHE A 58 -8.52 12.09 1.81
C PHE A 58 -7.46 11.33 2.61
N ALA A 59 -6.25 11.88 2.73
CA ALA A 59 -5.19 11.28 3.54
C ALA A 59 -5.58 11.20 5.02
N THR A 60 -6.17 12.25 5.57
CA THR A 60 -6.69 12.30 6.96
C THR A 60 -7.78 11.25 7.18
N TRP A 61 -8.74 11.16 6.27
CA TRP A 61 -9.79 10.13 6.33
C TRP A 61 -9.17 8.72 6.32
N LYS A 62 -8.19 8.48 5.46
CA LYS A 62 -7.53 7.17 5.36
C LYS A 62 -6.76 6.81 6.62
N VAL A 63 -6.01 7.77 7.19
CA VAL A 63 -5.29 7.58 8.47
C VAL A 63 -6.29 7.30 9.60
N ALA A 64 -7.42 8.03 9.66
CA ALA A 64 -8.46 7.78 10.64
C ALA A 64 -9.04 6.36 10.55
N GLN A 65 -9.27 5.85 9.33
CA GLN A 65 -9.71 4.47 9.12
C GLN A 65 -8.68 3.46 9.64
N MET A 66 -7.40 3.65 9.35
CA MET A 66 -6.34 2.76 9.82
C MET A 66 -6.19 2.79 11.34
N LEU A 67 -6.25 3.97 11.97
CA LEU A 67 -6.14 4.12 13.43
C LEU A 67 -7.36 3.56 14.19
N SER A 68 -8.51 3.45 13.53
CA SER A 68 -9.75 2.98 14.16
C SER A 68 -10.04 1.50 13.92
N HIS A 69 -9.39 0.88 12.93
CA HIS A 69 -9.68 -0.49 12.54
C HIS A 69 -8.79 -1.48 13.31
N PRO A 70 -9.35 -2.49 13.99
CA PRO A 70 -8.60 -3.40 14.88
C PRO A 70 -7.55 -4.28 14.17
N GLY A 71 -7.65 -4.43 12.86
CA GLY A 71 -6.69 -5.18 12.04
C GLY A 71 -5.45 -4.40 11.63
N TYR A 72 -5.37 -3.10 11.95
CA TYR A 72 -4.18 -2.30 11.77
C TYR A 72 -3.52 -1.95 13.08
N TRP A 73 -2.23 -1.79 13.05
CA TRP A 73 -1.45 -1.16 14.10
C TRP A 73 -0.62 -0.04 13.51
N SER A 74 -0.60 1.11 14.15
CA SER A 74 0.14 2.26 13.66
C SER A 74 1.09 2.80 14.73
N ALA A 75 2.27 3.26 14.30
CA ALA A 75 3.18 4.05 15.12
C ALA A 75 3.23 5.48 14.63
N VAL A 76 3.38 6.42 15.54
CA VAL A 76 3.70 7.82 15.24
C VAL A 76 5.02 8.20 15.88
N ALA A 77 5.82 8.99 15.18
CA ALA A 77 7.02 9.62 15.69
C ALA A 77 6.73 11.07 16.03
N GLU A 78 7.06 11.48 17.23
CA GLU A 78 6.86 12.85 17.74
C GLU A 78 8.20 13.52 18.02
N ARG A 79 8.27 14.80 17.75
CA ARG A 79 9.34 15.70 18.17
C ARG A 79 8.71 16.99 18.70
N GLY A 80 9.00 17.31 19.96
CA GLY A 80 8.45 18.55 20.58
C GLY A 80 6.93 18.61 20.64
N GLY A 81 6.24 17.47 20.65
CA GLY A 81 4.76 17.38 20.66
C GLY A 81 4.12 17.40 19.27
N GLU A 82 4.90 17.51 18.19
CA GLU A 82 4.40 17.46 16.83
C GLU A 82 4.63 16.07 16.20
N ILE A 83 3.68 15.58 15.40
CA ILE A 83 3.83 14.34 14.65
C ILE A 83 4.73 14.60 13.43
N VAL A 84 5.91 13.97 13.43
CA VAL A 84 6.92 14.10 12.39
C VAL A 84 7.06 12.87 11.51
N GLY A 85 6.35 11.79 11.83
CA GLY A 85 6.33 10.59 11.01
C GLY A 85 5.29 9.58 11.49
N SER A 86 4.95 8.64 10.60
CA SER A 86 4.07 7.52 10.91
C SER A 86 4.41 6.28 10.11
N ALA A 87 4.08 5.10 10.64
CA ALA A 87 4.11 3.83 9.96
C ALA A 87 2.92 2.98 10.38
N THR A 88 2.29 2.28 9.43
CA THR A 88 1.17 1.38 9.71
C THR A 88 1.54 -0.04 9.32
N ALA A 89 1.13 -1.01 10.15
CA ALA A 89 1.18 -2.43 9.88
C ALA A 89 -0.24 -2.96 9.66
N ASP A 90 -0.48 -3.64 8.53
CA ASP A 90 -1.69 -4.39 8.24
C ASP A 90 -1.52 -5.82 8.79
N LEU A 91 -2.32 -6.17 9.77
CA LEU A 91 -2.27 -7.44 10.49
C LEU A 91 -3.53 -8.31 10.22
N ARG A 92 -4.32 -7.97 9.19
CA ARG A 92 -5.55 -8.67 8.85
C ARG A 92 -5.34 -10.04 8.21
N SER A 93 -4.11 -10.33 7.79
CA SER A 93 -3.72 -11.57 7.11
C SER A 93 -2.53 -12.22 7.79
N PRO A 94 -2.29 -13.54 7.60
CA PRO A 94 -1.14 -14.22 8.17
C PRO A 94 0.21 -13.62 7.77
N ILE A 95 0.30 -13.07 6.57
CA ILE A 95 1.46 -12.29 6.12
C ILE A 95 1.16 -10.82 6.38
N ALA A 96 1.98 -10.17 7.19
CA ALA A 96 1.77 -8.77 7.54
C ALA A 96 2.24 -7.83 6.42
N GLY A 97 1.50 -6.73 6.21
CA GLY A 97 1.89 -5.63 5.35
C GLY A 97 2.47 -4.45 6.15
N ILE A 98 3.40 -3.69 5.59
CA ILE A 98 3.82 -2.39 6.15
C ILE A 98 3.58 -1.30 5.12
N GLY A 99 2.79 -0.32 5.50
CA GLY A 99 2.49 0.89 4.73
C GLY A 99 1.19 1.56 5.22
N PRO A 100 1.07 2.86 4.98
CA PRO A 100 2.10 3.79 4.53
C PRO A 100 3.17 4.06 5.58
N VAL A 101 4.39 4.39 5.14
CA VAL A 101 5.47 4.90 5.99
C VAL A 101 5.81 6.31 5.51
N ALA A 102 5.62 7.30 6.36
CA ALA A 102 5.82 8.69 6.03
C ALA A 102 6.70 9.40 7.08
N VAL A 103 7.54 10.33 6.62
CA VAL A 103 8.34 11.21 7.47
C VAL A 103 8.24 12.61 6.91
N ALA A 104 7.92 13.57 7.76
CA ALA A 104 7.82 14.99 7.40
C ALA A 104 9.09 15.43 6.63
N PRO A 105 8.96 16.20 5.54
CA PRO A 105 10.10 16.55 4.69
C PRO A 105 11.30 17.14 5.45
N ALA A 106 11.05 17.98 6.47
CA ALA A 106 12.08 18.59 7.30
C ALA A 106 12.81 17.63 8.25
N GLU A 107 12.22 16.44 8.51
CA GLU A 107 12.73 15.43 9.43
C GLU A 107 13.31 14.20 8.73
N GLN A 108 13.34 14.21 7.41
CA GLN A 108 13.98 13.16 6.63
C GLN A 108 15.50 13.19 6.82
N ASP A 109 16.14 12.02 6.58
CA ASP A 109 17.58 11.81 6.74
C ASP A 109 18.11 11.93 8.20
N ARG A 110 17.21 11.94 9.20
CA ARG A 110 17.51 12.02 10.64
C ARG A 110 17.20 10.71 11.39
N GLY A 111 17.03 9.60 10.68
CA GLY A 111 16.76 8.30 11.30
C GLY A 111 15.31 8.01 11.66
N VAL A 112 14.38 8.96 11.56
CA VAL A 112 12.95 8.79 11.93
C VAL A 112 12.30 7.62 11.21
N GLY A 113 12.52 7.48 9.90
CA GLY A 113 11.97 6.36 9.12
C GLY A 113 12.46 4.99 9.59
N ARG A 114 13.73 4.89 10.03
CA ARG A 114 14.28 3.66 10.59
C ARG A 114 13.60 3.31 11.91
N LEU A 115 13.46 4.25 12.83
CA LEU A 115 12.80 4.03 14.13
C LEU A 115 11.35 3.55 13.95
N LEU A 116 10.61 4.16 13.02
CA LEU A 116 9.23 3.76 12.70
C LEU A 116 9.17 2.34 12.13
N MET A 117 10.06 1.99 11.20
CA MET A 117 10.12 0.65 10.62
C MET A 117 10.53 -0.41 11.65
N GLU A 118 11.47 -0.10 12.52
CA GLU A 118 11.90 -1.00 13.61
C GLU A 118 10.75 -1.27 14.57
N ALA A 119 9.98 -0.24 14.97
CA ALA A 119 8.78 -0.39 15.79
C ALA A 119 7.71 -1.25 15.11
N ALA A 120 7.45 -1.02 13.81
CA ALA A 120 6.49 -1.84 13.05
C ALA A 120 6.93 -3.29 12.95
N LEU A 121 8.21 -3.55 12.67
CA LEU A 121 8.76 -4.91 12.60
C LEU A 121 8.74 -5.62 13.96
N GLU A 122 9.00 -4.91 15.05
CA GLU A 122 8.89 -5.46 16.42
C GLU A 122 7.45 -5.87 16.72
N ARG A 123 6.48 -4.99 16.41
CA ARG A 123 5.06 -5.30 16.58
C ARG A 123 4.63 -6.52 15.77
N ILE A 124 5.04 -6.61 14.51
CA ILE A 124 4.72 -7.74 13.64
C ILE A 124 5.34 -9.04 14.17
N ARG A 125 6.61 -9.02 14.60
CA ARG A 125 7.26 -10.21 15.20
C ARG A 125 6.49 -10.73 16.41
N ALA A 126 5.93 -9.83 17.22
CA ALA A 126 5.12 -10.20 18.38
C ALA A 126 3.81 -10.92 18.02
N THR A 127 3.32 -10.80 16.76
CA THR A 127 2.15 -11.56 16.29
C THR A 127 2.48 -12.98 15.82
N GLY A 128 3.76 -13.30 15.63
CA GLY A 128 4.21 -14.56 15.05
C GLY A 128 4.02 -14.66 13.53
N ALA A 129 3.76 -13.55 12.82
CA ALA A 129 3.62 -13.54 11.37
C ALA A 129 4.88 -14.12 10.70
N PRO A 130 4.76 -15.11 9.79
CA PRO A 130 5.91 -15.78 9.19
C PRO A 130 6.61 -14.93 8.12
N GLY A 131 5.95 -13.89 7.63
CA GLY A 131 6.47 -13.01 6.60
C GLY A 131 5.91 -11.59 6.70
N VAL A 132 6.69 -10.64 6.21
CA VAL A 132 6.34 -9.22 6.15
C VAL A 132 6.54 -8.74 4.73
N ARG A 133 5.66 -7.91 4.23
CA ARG A 133 5.73 -7.32 2.90
C ARG A 133 5.49 -5.83 2.93
N LEU A 134 6.07 -5.16 1.95
CA LEU A 134 5.77 -3.77 1.64
C LEU A 134 5.88 -3.56 0.14
N VAL A 135 5.19 -2.54 -0.35
CA VAL A 135 5.33 -2.06 -1.72
C VAL A 135 5.94 -0.67 -1.67
N GLN A 136 7.08 -0.53 -2.33
CA GLN A 136 7.89 0.69 -2.34
C GLN A 136 7.79 1.36 -3.71
N THR A 137 7.55 2.67 -3.73
CA THR A 137 7.52 3.47 -4.96
C THR A 137 8.91 3.53 -5.58
N ALA A 138 9.10 3.00 -6.79
CA ALA A 138 10.42 2.70 -7.37
C ALA A 138 11.34 3.92 -7.55
N TYR A 139 10.79 5.13 -7.74
CA TYR A 139 11.59 6.36 -7.85
C TYR A 139 12.13 6.87 -6.51
N HIS A 140 11.68 6.32 -5.38
CA HIS A 140 12.14 6.77 -4.05
C HIS A 140 13.30 5.91 -3.54
N TYR A 141 14.50 6.08 -4.11
CA TYR A 141 15.69 5.28 -3.82
C TYR A 141 16.10 5.23 -2.35
N ARG A 142 15.86 6.31 -1.59
CA ARG A 142 16.18 6.35 -0.16
C ARG A 142 15.34 5.34 0.64
N SER A 143 14.06 5.19 0.33
CA SER A 143 13.22 4.19 1.00
C SER A 143 13.65 2.77 0.60
N LEU A 144 13.98 2.54 -0.66
CA LEU A 144 14.53 1.25 -1.12
C LEU A 144 15.78 0.87 -0.33
N ALA A 145 16.73 1.81 -0.19
CA ALA A 145 17.96 1.58 0.58
C ALA A 145 17.69 1.35 2.07
N LEU A 146 16.73 2.08 2.67
CA LEU A 146 16.31 1.88 4.05
C LEU A 146 15.77 0.46 4.26
N TYR A 147 14.85 0.02 3.40
CA TYR A 147 14.22 -1.30 3.53
C TYR A 147 15.21 -2.44 3.30
N ALA A 148 16.09 -2.31 2.30
CA ALA A 148 17.17 -3.28 2.08
C ALA A 148 18.11 -3.40 3.30
N ASN A 149 18.47 -2.27 3.92
CA ASN A 149 19.28 -2.25 5.16
C ASN A 149 18.55 -2.82 6.39
N LEU A 150 17.23 -2.94 6.36
CA LEU A 150 16.40 -3.59 7.38
C LEU A 150 16.16 -5.08 7.08
N GLY A 151 16.75 -5.60 5.98
CA GLY A 151 16.66 -7.01 5.60
C GLY A 151 15.52 -7.35 4.65
N PHE A 152 14.82 -6.36 4.08
CA PHE A 152 13.86 -6.62 3.02
C PHE A 152 14.57 -6.97 1.72
N GLU A 153 14.09 -8.00 1.05
CA GLU A 153 14.55 -8.45 -0.26
C GLU A 153 13.54 -8.05 -1.34
N VAL A 154 14.04 -7.58 -2.47
CA VAL A 154 13.22 -7.32 -3.66
C VAL A 154 12.70 -8.64 -4.22
N ARG A 155 11.38 -8.71 -4.48
CA ARG A 155 10.74 -9.90 -5.06
C ARG A 155 10.12 -9.64 -6.43
N GLU A 156 9.47 -8.46 -6.60
CA GLU A 156 8.72 -8.20 -7.81
C GLU A 156 8.78 -6.73 -8.21
N THR A 157 8.88 -6.48 -9.49
CA THR A 157 8.63 -5.15 -10.07
C THR A 157 7.16 -5.05 -10.46
N LEU A 158 6.51 -4.00 -10.02
CA LEU A 158 5.09 -3.77 -10.23
C LEU A 158 4.87 -2.56 -11.15
N SER A 159 4.03 -2.74 -12.18
CA SER A 159 3.52 -1.63 -12.98
C SER A 159 2.22 -1.13 -12.38
N VAL A 160 2.11 0.18 -12.15
CA VAL A 160 0.86 0.83 -11.76
C VAL A 160 0.13 1.24 -13.04
N LEU A 161 -1.08 0.73 -13.22
CA LEU A 161 -1.88 0.91 -14.43
C LEU A 161 -3.11 1.76 -14.15
N GLN A 162 -3.32 2.79 -14.98
CA GLN A 162 -4.49 3.66 -14.93
C GLN A 162 -5.03 3.90 -16.36
N GLY A 163 -6.34 4.11 -16.48
CA GLY A 163 -7.00 4.39 -17.76
C GLY A 163 -8.52 4.31 -17.66
N PRO A 164 -9.21 4.32 -18.82
CA PRO A 164 -10.66 4.19 -18.86
C PRO A 164 -11.11 2.77 -18.45
N PRO A 165 -12.38 2.59 -18.07
CA PRO A 165 -13.00 1.27 -17.95
C PRO A 165 -12.76 0.41 -19.19
N ILE A 166 -12.41 -0.86 -18.99
CA ILE A 166 -12.11 -1.76 -20.12
C ILE A 166 -13.38 -2.22 -20.84
N GLY A 167 -14.44 -2.54 -20.08
CA GLY A 167 -15.75 -2.89 -20.63
C GLY A 167 -15.73 -4.16 -21.50
N ARG A 168 -14.99 -5.19 -21.11
CA ARG A 168 -14.84 -6.44 -21.88
C ARG A 168 -15.19 -7.67 -21.09
N ALA A 169 -16.14 -8.45 -21.56
CA ALA A 169 -16.41 -9.79 -21.04
C ALA A 169 -15.36 -10.79 -21.53
N VAL A 170 -15.07 -11.78 -20.70
CA VAL A 170 -14.18 -12.92 -21.03
C VAL A 170 -15.03 -14.18 -21.21
N PRO A 171 -14.95 -14.85 -22.36
CA PRO A 171 -15.74 -16.06 -22.60
C PRO A 171 -15.55 -17.11 -21.50
N GLY A 172 -16.66 -17.70 -21.06
CA GLY A 172 -16.63 -18.72 -20.01
C GLY A 172 -16.41 -18.20 -18.59
N ARG A 173 -16.32 -16.88 -18.39
CA ARG A 173 -16.23 -16.24 -17.08
C ARG A 173 -17.45 -15.39 -16.80
N GLN A 174 -17.95 -15.47 -15.55
CA GLN A 174 -19.00 -14.61 -15.03
C GLN A 174 -18.47 -13.85 -13.83
N THR A 175 -18.89 -12.61 -13.67
CA THR A 175 -18.49 -11.77 -12.53
C THR A 175 -19.71 -11.26 -11.81
N ARG A 176 -19.62 -11.17 -10.48
CA ARG A 176 -20.66 -10.58 -9.64
C ARG A 176 -20.06 -10.01 -8.35
N LEU A 177 -20.83 -9.22 -7.64
CA LEU A 177 -20.48 -8.81 -6.29
C LEU A 177 -20.33 -10.06 -5.40
N ALA A 178 -19.30 -10.05 -4.56
CA ALA A 178 -19.09 -11.08 -3.56
C ALA A 178 -20.11 -10.95 -2.41
N ALA A 179 -20.59 -12.08 -1.94
CA ALA A 179 -21.45 -12.20 -0.76
C ALA A 179 -20.66 -12.79 0.43
N PRO A 180 -21.12 -12.64 1.68
CA PRO A 180 -20.46 -13.24 2.84
C PRO A 180 -20.21 -14.75 2.73
N ALA A 181 -21.07 -15.47 2.03
CA ALA A 181 -20.93 -16.91 1.78
C ALA A 181 -19.75 -17.26 0.84
N ASP A 182 -19.24 -16.30 0.07
CA ASP A 182 -18.14 -16.51 -0.87
C ASP A 182 -16.75 -16.45 -0.21
N LEU A 183 -16.65 -15.97 1.04
CA LEU A 183 -15.38 -15.77 1.73
C LEU A 183 -14.50 -17.04 1.72
N ALA A 184 -15.06 -18.18 2.04
CA ALA A 184 -14.31 -19.44 2.07
C ALA A 184 -13.78 -19.85 0.68
N ALA A 185 -14.53 -19.56 -0.38
CA ALA A 185 -14.10 -19.81 -1.76
C ALA A 185 -12.98 -18.84 -2.20
N CYS A 186 -13.11 -17.55 -1.85
CA CYS A 186 -12.04 -16.56 -2.08
C CYS A 186 -10.74 -16.94 -1.36
N ASP A 187 -10.83 -17.36 -0.09
CA ASP A 187 -9.70 -17.87 0.68
C ASP A 187 -9.06 -19.10 0.02
N ALA A 188 -9.88 -20.01 -0.51
CA ALA A 188 -9.38 -21.19 -1.22
C ALA A 188 -8.63 -20.81 -2.51
N VAL A 189 -9.09 -19.80 -3.26
CA VAL A 189 -8.37 -19.26 -4.42
C VAL A 189 -7.04 -18.66 -3.97
N CYS A 190 -7.04 -17.81 -2.93
CA CYS A 190 -5.83 -17.18 -2.42
C CYS A 190 -4.79 -18.21 -1.95
N ARG A 191 -5.22 -19.25 -1.22
CA ARG A 191 -4.33 -20.32 -0.78
C ARG A 191 -3.72 -21.12 -1.94
N ARG A 192 -4.47 -21.33 -3.02
CA ARG A 192 -3.92 -21.99 -4.23
C ARG A 192 -2.86 -21.13 -4.90
N VAL A 193 -3.07 -19.83 -4.95
CA VAL A 193 -2.16 -18.90 -5.65
C VAL A 193 -0.99 -18.48 -4.77
N HIS A 194 -1.22 -18.11 -3.51
CA HIS A 194 -0.21 -17.51 -2.63
C HIS A 194 0.27 -18.44 -1.50
N GLY A 195 -0.40 -19.57 -1.26
CA GLY A 195 -0.11 -20.47 -0.14
C GLY A 195 -0.65 -20.00 1.22
N HIS A 196 -1.35 -18.87 1.27
CA HIS A 196 -2.04 -18.34 2.46
C HIS A 196 -3.35 -17.65 2.03
N ASP A 197 -4.21 -17.33 2.97
CA ASP A 197 -5.42 -16.54 2.72
C ASP A 197 -5.25 -15.07 3.10
N ARG A 198 -6.23 -14.27 2.70
CA ARG A 198 -6.37 -12.84 3.01
C ARG A 198 -7.79 -12.55 3.50
N SER A 199 -8.29 -13.42 4.36
CA SER A 199 -9.68 -13.42 4.85
C SER A 199 -10.12 -12.09 5.46
N GLY A 200 -9.24 -11.42 6.19
CA GLY A 200 -9.55 -10.13 6.82
C GLY A 200 -9.89 -9.06 5.80
N GLU A 201 -9.04 -8.89 4.79
CA GLU A 201 -9.21 -7.89 3.74
C GLU A 201 -10.43 -8.21 2.86
N VAL A 202 -10.64 -9.48 2.50
CA VAL A 202 -11.79 -9.91 1.72
C VAL A 202 -13.10 -9.67 2.50
N ARG A 203 -13.11 -9.95 3.81
CA ARG A 203 -14.28 -9.70 4.67
C ARG A 203 -14.62 -8.22 4.72
N ASP A 204 -13.62 -7.35 4.90
CA ASP A 204 -13.81 -5.90 4.91
C ASP A 204 -14.39 -5.41 3.58
N ALA A 205 -13.85 -5.88 2.46
CA ALA A 205 -14.31 -5.50 1.13
C ALA A 205 -15.73 -6.03 0.82
N ILE A 206 -16.10 -7.22 1.28
CA ILE A 206 -17.48 -7.72 1.20
C ILE A 206 -18.41 -6.83 2.02
N GLY A 207 -18.01 -6.45 3.24
CA GLY A 207 -18.77 -5.54 4.09
C GLY A 207 -18.96 -4.16 3.47
N ALA A 208 -17.93 -3.64 2.81
CA ALA A 208 -17.95 -2.38 2.06
C ALA A 208 -18.66 -2.48 0.69
N ARG A 209 -19.03 -3.70 0.23
CA ARG A 209 -19.64 -3.98 -1.07
C ARG A 209 -18.76 -3.57 -2.26
N THR A 210 -17.46 -3.70 -2.12
CA THR A 210 -16.47 -3.46 -3.17
C THR A 210 -15.92 -4.75 -3.76
N ALA A 211 -16.03 -5.87 -3.02
CA ALA A 211 -15.48 -7.15 -3.46
C ALA A 211 -16.28 -7.74 -4.63
N MET A 212 -15.55 -8.27 -5.61
CA MET A 212 -16.06 -8.98 -6.77
C MET A 212 -15.49 -10.38 -6.84
N VAL A 213 -16.24 -11.32 -7.40
CA VAL A 213 -15.77 -12.68 -7.73
C VAL A 213 -15.88 -12.93 -9.22
N ALA A 214 -14.95 -13.75 -9.73
CA ALA A 214 -15.01 -14.36 -11.05
C ALA A 214 -15.32 -15.85 -10.91
N GLU A 215 -16.29 -16.33 -11.70
CA GLU A 215 -16.73 -17.71 -11.70
C GLU A 215 -16.45 -18.39 -13.05
N HIS A 216 -16.01 -19.63 -12.99
CA HIS A 216 -15.82 -20.51 -14.12
C HIS A 216 -16.33 -21.92 -13.78
N ASP A 217 -17.14 -22.49 -14.66
CA ASP A 217 -17.73 -23.81 -14.49
C ASP A 217 -18.40 -24.01 -13.10
N GLY A 218 -19.16 -22.99 -12.67
CA GLY A 218 -19.94 -23.02 -11.44
C GLY A 218 -19.13 -22.90 -10.13
N ARG A 219 -17.84 -22.54 -10.20
CA ARG A 219 -17.00 -22.28 -9.02
C ARG A 219 -16.29 -20.92 -9.11
N ILE A 220 -15.99 -20.33 -7.97
CA ILE A 220 -15.17 -19.12 -7.88
C ILE A 220 -13.71 -19.49 -8.20
N THR A 221 -13.14 -18.81 -9.19
CA THR A 221 -11.76 -18.99 -9.67
C THR A 221 -10.91 -17.73 -9.52
N GLY A 222 -11.54 -16.60 -9.19
CA GLY A 222 -10.87 -15.35 -8.91
C GLY A 222 -11.71 -14.42 -8.06
N TYR A 223 -11.07 -13.46 -7.43
CA TYR A 223 -11.74 -12.39 -6.67
C TYR A 223 -10.91 -11.10 -6.71
N ALA A 224 -11.56 -9.98 -6.45
CA ALA A 224 -10.94 -8.69 -6.21
C ALA A 224 -11.59 -8.04 -4.98
N THR A 225 -10.83 -7.32 -4.17
CA THR A 225 -11.37 -6.50 -3.06
C THR A 225 -11.88 -5.16 -3.56
N GLY A 226 -11.43 -4.74 -4.71
CA GLY A 226 -11.77 -3.53 -5.45
C GLY A 226 -10.79 -3.36 -6.61
N PHE A 227 -10.82 -2.20 -7.26
CA PHE A 227 -9.99 -1.90 -8.42
C PHE A 227 -9.23 -0.57 -8.24
N GLY A 228 -8.43 -0.51 -7.20
CA GLY A 228 -7.65 0.66 -6.86
C GLY A 228 -6.27 0.32 -6.30
N TYR A 229 -5.53 1.36 -5.95
CA TYR A 229 -4.15 1.26 -5.48
C TYR A 229 -4.02 0.53 -4.13
N ILE A 230 -5.08 0.55 -3.32
CA ILE A 230 -5.15 -0.10 -2.00
C ILE A 230 -5.88 -1.44 -2.02
N ASP A 231 -6.35 -1.85 -3.20
CA ASP A 231 -7.10 -3.09 -3.38
C ASP A 231 -6.21 -4.18 -3.95
N HIS A 232 -6.61 -5.44 -3.79
CA HIS A 232 -5.91 -6.56 -4.40
C HIS A 232 -6.87 -7.49 -5.15
N ALA A 233 -6.33 -8.24 -6.10
CA ALA A 233 -7.08 -9.29 -6.78
C ALA A 233 -6.22 -10.55 -6.95
N VAL A 234 -6.89 -11.71 -6.94
CA VAL A 234 -6.25 -13.02 -7.12
C VAL A 234 -7.10 -13.85 -8.08
N GLY A 235 -6.45 -14.48 -9.04
CA GLY A 235 -7.08 -15.38 -9.99
C GLY A 235 -6.25 -16.64 -10.20
N GLU A 236 -6.88 -17.78 -10.43
CA GLU A 236 -6.18 -18.99 -10.80
C GLU A 236 -5.49 -18.85 -12.16
N THR A 237 -6.06 -17.98 -13.00
CA THR A 237 -5.54 -17.68 -14.35
C THR A 237 -5.65 -16.18 -14.67
N ASP A 238 -4.93 -15.74 -15.71
CA ASP A 238 -5.08 -14.38 -16.24
C ASP A 238 -6.51 -14.06 -16.70
N ASP A 239 -7.25 -15.06 -17.19
CA ASP A 239 -8.62 -14.84 -17.68
C ASP A 239 -9.59 -14.52 -16.54
N ASP A 240 -9.33 -15.01 -15.33
CA ASP A 240 -10.10 -14.62 -14.14
C ASP A 240 -9.88 -13.14 -13.80
N LEU A 241 -8.62 -12.66 -13.85
CA LEU A 241 -8.31 -11.25 -13.64
C LEU A 241 -8.80 -10.36 -14.79
N LYS A 242 -8.68 -10.82 -16.05
CA LYS A 242 -9.24 -10.08 -17.20
C LYS A 242 -10.75 -9.92 -17.07
N ALA A 243 -11.46 -10.95 -16.59
CA ALA A 243 -12.90 -10.87 -16.35
C ALA A 243 -13.24 -9.84 -15.27
N LEU A 244 -12.51 -9.86 -14.14
CA LEU A 244 -12.66 -8.90 -13.05
C LEU A 244 -12.36 -7.46 -13.53
N LEU A 245 -11.21 -7.24 -14.16
CA LEU A 245 -10.81 -5.93 -14.70
C LEU A 245 -11.75 -5.45 -15.81
N GLY A 246 -12.27 -6.39 -16.60
CA GLY A 246 -13.19 -6.11 -17.71
C GLY A 246 -14.55 -5.57 -17.26
N THR A 247 -14.95 -5.83 -16.01
CA THR A 247 -16.20 -5.35 -15.41
C THR A 247 -16.02 -4.14 -14.50
N ALA A 248 -14.78 -3.72 -14.24
CA ALA A 248 -14.51 -2.55 -13.44
C ALA A 248 -15.08 -1.29 -14.07
N GLU A 249 -15.87 -0.51 -13.32
CA GLU A 249 -16.43 0.77 -13.76
C GLU A 249 -15.39 1.89 -13.77
N GLY A 250 -14.21 1.66 -13.21
CA GLY A 250 -13.08 2.57 -13.14
C GLY A 250 -12.00 2.07 -12.21
N PHE A 251 -10.89 2.78 -12.20
CA PHE A 251 -9.72 2.47 -11.36
C PHE A 251 -9.46 3.62 -10.41
N ILE A 252 -9.51 3.35 -9.09
CA ILE A 252 -9.47 4.39 -8.06
C ILE A 252 -8.03 4.87 -7.82
N GLY A 253 -7.86 6.18 -7.65
CA GLY A 253 -6.56 6.80 -7.37
C GLY A 253 -5.58 6.66 -8.53
N LEU A 254 -4.38 6.17 -8.26
CA LEU A 254 -3.37 5.90 -9.30
C LEU A 254 -3.67 4.65 -10.16
N GLY A 255 -4.77 3.96 -9.90
CA GLY A 255 -5.12 2.71 -10.56
C GLY A 255 -4.71 1.50 -9.72
N PHE A 256 -4.33 0.40 -10.36
CA PHE A 256 -3.98 -0.85 -9.70
C PHE A 256 -2.56 -1.30 -10.02
N LEU A 257 -1.99 -2.12 -9.14
CA LEU A 257 -0.66 -2.69 -9.31
C LEU A 257 -0.74 -4.04 -10.03
N LEU A 258 0.20 -4.29 -10.93
CA LEU A 258 0.31 -5.52 -11.70
C LEU A 258 1.78 -5.95 -11.77
N PRO A 259 2.12 -7.23 -11.48
CA PRO A 259 3.46 -7.75 -11.67
C PRO A 259 3.93 -7.56 -13.11
N SER A 260 5.01 -6.79 -13.31
CA SER A 260 5.49 -6.44 -14.67
C SER A 260 5.93 -7.67 -15.48
N ARG A 261 6.29 -8.76 -14.82
CA ARG A 261 6.64 -10.04 -15.47
C ARG A 261 5.43 -10.79 -16.03
N ASN A 262 4.18 -10.48 -15.58
CA ASN A 262 2.98 -11.00 -16.21
C ASN A 262 2.71 -10.23 -17.52
N THR A 263 3.53 -10.50 -18.53
CA THR A 263 3.52 -9.78 -19.81
C THR A 263 2.24 -9.99 -20.60
N ALA A 264 1.56 -11.12 -20.42
CA ALA A 264 0.29 -11.41 -21.08
C ALA A 264 -0.83 -10.50 -20.57
N LEU A 265 -1.01 -10.42 -19.25
CA LEU A 265 -2.01 -9.55 -18.64
C LEU A 265 -1.65 -8.06 -18.82
N LEU A 266 -0.38 -7.70 -18.67
CA LEU A 266 0.10 -6.34 -18.92
C LEU A 266 -0.18 -5.90 -20.36
N GLY A 267 0.17 -6.71 -21.34
CA GLY A 267 -0.08 -6.45 -22.76
C GLY A 267 -1.58 -6.29 -23.05
N TRP A 268 -2.41 -7.15 -22.46
CA TRP A 268 -3.86 -7.04 -22.59
C TRP A 268 -4.40 -5.72 -22.02
N CYS A 269 -3.95 -5.30 -20.84
CA CYS A 269 -4.33 -4.01 -20.25
C CYS A 269 -3.94 -2.83 -21.15
N LEU A 270 -2.70 -2.81 -21.68
CA LEU A 270 -2.21 -1.75 -22.57
C LEU A 270 -3.00 -1.69 -23.87
N GLN A 271 -3.35 -2.84 -24.47
CA GLN A 271 -4.18 -2.95 -25.67
C GLN A 271 -5.60 -2.43 -25.47
N HIS A 272 -6.10 -2.41 -24.22
CA HIS A 272 -7.41 -1.88 -23.86
C HIS A 272 -7.36 -0.45 -23.30
N GLY A 273 -6.31 0.29 -23.56
CA GLY A 273 -6.22 1.73 -23.32
C GLY A 273 -5.67 2.14 -21.96
N LEU A 274 -5.24 1.19 -21.11
CA LEU A 274 -4.57 1.53 -19.88
C LEU A 274 -3.14 1.99 -20.17
N LYS A 275 -2.56 2.76 -19.24
CA LYS A 275 -1.19 3.27 -19.32
C LYS A 275 -0.45 2.95 -18.03
N ILE A 276 0.84 2.68 -18.13
CA ILE A 276 1.72 2.62 -16.97
C ILE A 276 1.98 4.05 -16.50
N VAL A 277 1.58 4.36 -15.27
CA VAL A 277 1.73 5.71 -14.68
C VAL A 277 2.94 5.81 -13.77
N GLN A 278 3.34 4.71 -13.14
CA GLN A 278 4.59 4.59 -12.38
C GLN A 278 4.96 3.13 -12.18
N GLN A 279 6.11 2.90 -11.54
CA GLN A 279 6.53 1.57 -11.10
C GLN A 279 6.72 1.54 -9.58
N SER A 280 6.52 0.37 -9.02
CA SER A 280 6.75 0.06 -7.61
C SER A 280 7.52 -1.24 -7.48
N THR A 281 8.02 -1.51 -6.27
CA THR A 281 8.80 -2.70 -5.95
C THR A 281 8.18 -3.38 -4.75
N LEU A 282 7.80 -4.65 -4.90
CA LEU A 282 7.43 -5.50 -3.78
C LEU A 282 8.69 -5.99 -3.08
N MET A 283 8.75 -5.79 -1.77
CA MET A 283 9.86 -6.27 -0.94
C MET A 283 9.33 -7.08 0.23
N THR A 284 10.13 -8.06 0.69
CA THR A 284 9.70 -9.02 1.71
C THR A 284 10.80 -9.33 2.72
N ILE A 285 10.37 -9.67 3.95
CA ILE A 285 11.18 -10.38 4.95
C ILE A 285 10.46 -11.69 5.29
N GLY A 286 11.19 -12.79 5.46
CA GLY A 286 10.65 -14.08 5.87
C GLY A 286 9.93 -14.82 4.76
N LEU A 287 8.82 -15.48 5.08
CA LEU A 287 8.12 -16.37 4.15
C LEU A 287 7.64 -15.63 2.90
N TYR A 288 8.08 -16.10 1.75
CA TYR A 288 7.58 -15.69 0.45
C TYR A 288 7.35 -16.93 -0.42
N ASN A 289 6.10 -17.17 -0.82
CA ASN A 289 5.76 -18.16 -1.82
C ASN A 289 5.62 -17.45 -3.17
N GLU A 290 6.26 -17.98 -4.21
CA GLU A 290 6.00 -17.52 -5.58
C GLU A 290 4.54 -17.79 -5.93
N PRO A 291 3.78 -16.77 -6.37
CA PRO A 291 2.38 -16.97 -6.73
C PRO A 291 2.22 -17.94 -7.91
N ALA A 292 1.35 -18.94 -7.73
CA ALA A 292 1.06 -19.99 -8.71
C ALA A 292 -0.14 -19.67 -9.61
N GLY A 293 -0.44 -18.39 -9.82
CA GLY A 293 -1.56 -17.89 -10.63
C GLY A 293 -1.39 -16.40 -10.94
N ALA A 294 -2.47 -15.76 -11.33
CA ALA A 294 -2.49 -14.33 -11.62
C ALA A 294 -2.90 -13.52 -10.38
N TRP A 295 -2.30 -12.36 -10.19
CA TRP A 295 -2.55 -11.54 -9.01
C TRP A 295 -2.23 -10.06 -9.24
N LEU A 296 -2.95 -9.23 -8.50
CA LEU A 296 -2.73 -7.80 -8.41
C LEU A 296 -2.54 -7.46 -6.94
N PRO A 297 -1.35 -7.04 -6.50
CA PRO A 297 -1.13 -6.63 -5.11
C PRO A 297 -1.78 -5.29 -4.79
N SER A 298 -2.07 -5.04 -3.53
CA SER A 298 -2.33 -3.69 -3.04
C SER A 298 -1.02 -2.97 -2.70
N ILE A 299 -1.06 -1.66 -2.51
CA ILE A 299 0.10 -0.90 -2.00
C ILE A 299 0.47 -1.28 -0.55
N LEU A 300 -0.47 -1.87 0.17
CA LEU A 300 -0.24 -2.39 1.52
C LEU A 300 0.29 -3.82 1.50
N TYR A 301 0.23 -4.47 0.40
CA TYR A 301 0.68 -5.79 -0.06
C TYR A 301 -0.33 -6.46 -0.95
#